data_01a7cd79cb1061cc17a55f03d4e4bd03
#
_entry.id   01a7cd79cb1061cc17a55f03d4e4bd03
#
_cell.length_a   1.000
_cell.length_b   1.000
_cell.length_c   1.000
_cell.angle_alpha   90.00
_cell.angle_beta   90.00
_cell.angle_gamma   90.00
#
_symmetry.space_group_name_H-M   'P 1'
#
loop_
_entity.id
_entity.type
_entity.pdbx_description
1 polymer ?
#
loop_
_entity_poly.entity_id
_entity_poly.type
_entity_poly.pdbx_seq_one_letter_code
_entity_poly.pdbx_strand_id
1 'polypeptide(L)'
;MHFKKFFLLLLVLLLCHCSTEAEVDVLIQNGTLYDGTGAPPYQGTVALKDDKIFYIGPPKFFKAKKIINATDKAVSPGFINMLSWGVETLIEEGKSQSDIRQGVTLEVFGEGMSWGPLNEKLKAEMKKNQGDIKYDINWTTLGEYLQFLEDKGVSTNIASFIGATTLRINAVGYADRKPNESELALMKNLVHQGMKEGAMGIGSSLIYAPAFYSSTEELIALCKVAAEYDGLYISHMRSEGNKLLESVDELLTIADQSGIRAEIYHLKQSGKKNWYKLDQVIQKIDSARAKGLKITTDMYTYIAGATGLDASMPPWVQEGGLDQWITRLKDPAIRKKVIKEMKADTDQWENLMRAAESSDKLILVGFKNDSLKYLTGKTLTEVAKMRGKSPEETAIDLVIQDGSRVGTVYFLMTEENIKKQIKLPYMSFGSDAGTMSPEGVFSKSSTHPRAFGNFARLLGKYVREENVISLEEAIYKLTGLPASNLKIENRGQLKNGYFADIVVFDPNEISDHATFENPMQYATGVEHVWVNGTHVLENGKHTGAYGGRFVKGPGYEKNNF
;
A
#
# COMPACT_ATOMS: atom_id res chain seq x y z
N MET A 1 -6.44 -7.55 -96.57
CA MET A 1 -6.97 -6.75 -95.49
C MET A 1 -7.14 -7.65 -94.24
N HIS A 2 -6.14 -7.73 -93.34
CA HIS A 2 -6.14 -8.66 -92.23
C HIS A 2 -6.39 -7.86 -90.91
N PHE A 3 -7.51 -8.16 -90.24
CA PHE A 3 -7.80 -7.69 -88.90
C PHE A 3 -7.14 -8.66 -87.87
N LYS A 4 -6.11 -8.21 -87.21
CA LYS A 4 -5.54 -8.90 -86.04
C LYS A 4 -6.37 -8.56 -84.83
N LYS A 5 -7.05 -9.55 -84.28
CA LYS A 5 -7.69 -9.44 -82.91
C LYS A 5 -6.64 -9.56 -81.85
N PHE A 6 -6.43 -8.45 -81.12
CA PHE A 6 -5.59 -8.42 -79.95
C PHE A 6 -6.41 -8.92 -78.73
N PHE A 7 -6.07 -10.08 -78.21
CA PHE A 7 -6.71 -10.67 -77.04
C PHE A 7 -5.89 -10.15 -75.80
N LEU A 8 -6.42 -9.15 -75.10
CA LEU A 8 -5.83 -8.63 -73.90
C LEU A 8 -6.19 -9.56 -72.71
N LEU A 9 -5.24 -10.40 -72.31
CA LEU A 9 -5.38 -11.29 -71.16
C LEU A 9 -5.19 -10.44 -69.92
N LEU A 10 -6.30 -10.04 -69.29
CA LEU A 10 -6.26 -9.34 -67.99
C LEU A 10 -5.93 -10.36 -66.88
N LEU A 11 -4.64 -10.47 -66.54
CA LEU A 11 -4.17 -11.27 -65.42
C LEU A 11 -4.53 -10.53 -64.13
N VAL A 12 -5.69 -10.83 -63.56
CA VAL A 12 -6.05 -10.39 -62.21
C VAL A 12 -5.15 -11.16 -61.22
N LEU A 13 -4.03 -10.57 -60.87
CA LEU A 13 -3.24 -10.99 -59.70
C LEU A 13 -4.09 -10.73 -58.45
N LEU A 14 -4.84 -11.74 -58.04
CA LEU A 14 -5.31 -11.86 -56.67
C LEU A 14 -4.07 -11.92 -55.77
N LEU A 15 -3.60 -10.77 -55.37
CA LEU A 15 -2.73 -10.64 -54.19
C LEU A 15 -3.56 -11.14 -53.00
N CYS A 16 -3.58 -12.47 -52.80
CA CYS A 16 -3.85 -13.00 -51.49
C CYS A 16 -2.81 -12.38 -50.54
N HIS A 17 -3.15 -11.23 -49.98
CA HIS A 17 -2.52 -10.81 -48.74
C HIS A 17 -2.88 -11.91 -47.73
N CYS A 18 -2.03 -12.92 -47.67
CA CYS A 18 -1.92 -13.77 -46.50
C CYS A 18 -1.38 -12.84 -45.42
N SER A 19 -2.27 -12.02 -44.85
CA SER A 19 -1.98 -11.41 -43.56
C SER A 19 -1.84 -12.60 -42.62
N THR A 20 -0.62 -13.00 -42.34
CA THR A 20 -0.37 -13.92 -41.24
C THR A 20 -1.01 -13.24 -40.02
N GLU A 21 -2.19 -13.77 -39.63
CA GLU A 21 -2.83 -13.29 -38.40
C GLU A 21 -1.77 -13.31 -37.31
N ALA A 22 -1.54 -12.15 -36.68
CA ALA A 22 -0.56 -12.07 -35.65
C ALA A 22 -0.94 -13.05 -34.53
N GLU A 23 0.00 -13.93 -34.19
CA GLU A 23 -0.19 -14.88 -33.10
C GLU A 23 0.06 -14.17 -31.75
N VAL A 24 -0.86 -14.37 -30.82
CA VAL A 24 -0.82 -13.79 -29.47
C VAL A 24 -0.94 -14.90 -28.42
N ASP A 25 -0.49 -14.62 -27.21
CA ASP A 25 -0.53 -15.61 -26.14
C ASP A 25 -1.94 -15.73 -25.55
N VAL A 26 -2.57 -14.57 -25.27
CA VAL A 26 -3.92 -14.49 -24.70
C VAL A 26 -4.76 -13.51 -25.50
N LEU A 27 -6.01 -13.90 -25.76
CA LEU A 27 -7.04 -13.05 -26.33
C LEU A 27 -8.21 -12.95 -25.35
N ILE A 28 -8.45 -11.76 -24.82
CA ILE A 28 -9.60 -11.45 -23.97
C ILE A 28 -10.61 -10.73 -24.86
N GLN A 29 -11.79 -11.32 -25.05
CA GLN A 29 -12.81 -10.83 -25.97
C GLN A 29 -14.17 -10.66 -25.30
N ASN A 30 -15.03 -9.83 -25.91
CA ASN A 30 -16.40 -9.54 -25.44
C ASN A 30 -16.50 -8.86 -24.08
N GLY A 31 -15.41 -8.30 -23.56
CA GLY A 31 -15.40 -7.60 -22.28
C GLY A 31 -15.74 -6.12 -22.41
N THR A 32 -16.24 -5.53 -21.32
CA THR A 32 -16.36 -4.08 -21.16
C THR A 32 -15.01 -3.53 -20.68
N LEU A 33 -14.33 -2.78 -21.54
CA LEU A 33 -12.99 -2.28 -21.29
C LEU A 33 -13.04 -0.94 -20.52
N TYR A 34 -12.41 -0.93 -19.37
CA TYR A 34 -12.11 0.26 -18.56
C TYR A 34 -10.62 0.53 -18.67
N ASP A 35 -10.21 1.53 -19.42
CA ASP A 35 -8.81 1.71 -19.80
C ASP A 35 -7.90 2.30 -18.71
N GLY A 36 -8.44 2.66 -17.56
CA GLY A 36 -7.70 3.26 -16.45
C GLY A 36 -7.50 4.77 -16.56
N THR A 37 -8.12 5.45 -17.53
CA THR A 37 -8.05 6.91 -17.68
C THR A 37 -9.22 7.65 -17.03
N GLY A 38 -10.26 6.92 -16.61
CA GLY A 38 -11.55 7.49 -16.18
C GLY A 38 -12.50 7.84 -17.33
N ALA A 39 -12.11 7.51 -18.57
CA ALA A 39 -12.98 7.66 -19.73
C ALA A 39 -14.15 6.64 -19.70
N PRO A 40 -15.27 6.93 -20.40
CA PRO A 40 -16.38 5.98 -20.52
C PRO A 40 -15.92 4.63 -21.07
N PRO A 41 -16.39 3.50 -20.49
CA PRO A 41 -16.04 2.17 -20.94
C PRO A 41 -16.64 1.83 -22.30
N TYR A 42 -16.07 0.84 -23.00
CA TYR A 42 -16.55 0.37 -24.29
C TYR A 42 -16.34 -1.14 -24.46
N GLN A 43 -17.13 -1.77 -25.33
CA GLN A 43 -16.96 -3.18 -25.69
C GLN A 43 -15.75 -3.37 -26.59
N GLY A 44 -14.87 -4.31 -26.24
CA GLY A 44 -13.64 -4.46 -26.98
C GLY A 44 -12.90 -5.77 -26.76
N THR A 45 -11.68 -5.78 -27.27
CA THR A 45 -10.75 -6.91 -27.23
C THR A 45 -9.41 -6.44 -26.70
N VAL A 46 -8.81 -7.25 -25.84
CA VAL A 46 -7.41 -7.11 -25.40
C VAL A 46 -6.63 -8.35 -25.83
N ALA A 47 -5.50 -8.16 -26.50
CA ALA A 47 -4.61 -9.25 -26.87
C ALA A 47 -3.25 -9.05 -26.17
N LEU A 48 -2.71 -10.14 -25.59
CA LEU A 48 -1.43 -10.15 -24.89
C LEU A 48 -0.41 -10.95 -25.68
N LYS A 49 0.80 -10.42 -25.75
CA LYS A 49 1.95 -11.12 -26.32
C LYS A 49 3.17 -10.88 -25.43
N ASP A 50 3.79 -11.96 -25.01
CA ASP A 50 4.87 -11.90 -24.02
C ASP A 50 4.40 -11.16 -22.76
N ASP A 51 5.11 -10.15 -22.30
CA ASP A 51 4.78 -9.35 -21.12
C ASP A 51 3.98 -8.06 -21.43
N LYS A 52 3.48 -7.91 -22.68
CA LYS A 52 2.88 -6.65 -23.14
C LYS A 52 1.44 -6.80 -23.64
N ILE A 53 0.70 -5.70 -23.54
CA ILE A 53 -0.54 -5.50 -24.26
C ILE A 53 -0.20 -5.28 -25.74
N PHE A 54 -0.45 -6.28 -26.56
CA PHE A 54 -0.23 -6.23 -28.00
C PHE A 54 -1.30 -5.42 -28.73
N TYR A 55 -2.55 -5.57 -28.30
CA TYR A 55 -3.69 -4.87 -28.88
C TYR A 55 -4.73 -4.55 -27.80
N ILE A 56 -5.31 -3.38 -27.90
CA ILE A 56 -6.55 -2.98 -27.24
C ILE A 56 -7.38 -2.14 -28.21
N GLY A 57 -8.67 -2.40 -28.31
CA GLY A 57 -9.57 -1.65 -29.18
C GLY A 57 -10.87 -2.40 -29.50
N PRO A 58 -11.59 -1.98 -30.55
CA PRO A 58 -12.79 -2.65 -31.02
C PRO A 58 -12.57 -4.16 -31.26
N PRO A 59 -13.65 -4.97 -31.27
CA PRO A 59 -13.54 -6.42 -31.48
C PRO A 59 -12.66 -6.75 -32.67
N LYS A 60 -11.63 -7.56 -32.45
CA LYS A 60 -10.68 -8.02 -33.46
C LYS A 60 -10.25 -9.46 -33.19
N PHE A 61 -10.14 -10.28 -34.26
CA PHE A 61 -9.67 -11.64 -34.15
C PHE A 61 -8.16 -11.73 -34.25
N PHE A 62 -7.57 -12.61 -33.44
CA PHE A 62 -6.17 -13.01 -33.47
C PHE A 62 -6.08 -14.53 -33.30
N LYS A 63 -5.07 -15.16 -33.90
CA LYS A 63 -4.72 -16.53 -33.54
C LYS A 63 -4.12 -16.51 -32.15
N ALA A 64 -4.77 -17.10 -31.15
CA ALA A 64 -4.35 -17.06 -29.76
C ALA A 64 -4.10 -18.46 -29.20
N LYS A 65 -3.10 -18.59 -28.31
CA LYS A 65 -2.86 -19.82 -27.54
C LYS A 65 -3.97 -20.06 -26.50
N LYS A 66 -4.48 -18.98 -25.89
CA LYS A 66 -5.57 -19.01 -24.93
C LYS A 66 -6.60 -17.93 -25.24
N ILE A 67 -7.88 -18.28 -25.18
CA ILE A 67 -8.98 -17.33 -25.37
C ILE A 67 -9.79 -17.26 -24.09
N ILE A 68 -10.04 -16.04 -23.61
CA ILE A 68 -10.88 -15.74 -22.48
C ILE A 68 -12.11 -15.00 -22.98
N ASN A 69 -13.28 -15.56 -22.73
CA ASN A 69 -14.55 -14.88 -22.98
C ASN A 69 -14.95 -14.05 -21.75
N ALA A 70 -14.88 -12.74 -21.88
CA ALA A 70 -15.19 -11.78 -20.82
C ALA A 70 -16.59 -11.16 -20.98
N THR A 71 -17.54 -11.88 -21.59
CA THR A 71 -18.94 -11.42 -21.71
C THR A 71 -19.48 -11.06 -20.33
N ASP A 72 -20.11 -9.86 -20.23
CA ASP A 72 -20.65 -9.28 -19.00
C ASP A 72 -19.61 -9.00 -17.89
N LYS A 73 -18.32 -9.06 -18.23
CA LYS A 73 -17.23 -8.76 -17.29
C LYS A 73 -16.55 -7.42 -17.60
N ALA A 74 -16.01 -6.81 -16.57
CA ALA A 74 -15.10 -5.68 -16.68
C ALA A 74 -13.67 -6.18 -16.93
N VAL A 75 -12.99 -5.54 -17.87
CA VAL A 75 -11.55 -5.73 -18.13
C VAL A 75 -10.84 -4.41 -17.86
N SER A 76 -9.91 -4.42 -16.93
CA SER A 76 -9.21 -3.21 -16.47
C SER A 76 -7.71 -3.43 -16.37
N PRO A 77 -6.89 -2.36 -16.23
CA PRO A 77 -5.53 -2.49 -15.72
C PRO A 77 -5.54 -3.11 -14.33
N GLY A 78 -4.45 -3.74 -13.95
CA GLY A 78 -4.25 -4.23 -12.59
C GLY A 78 -4.22 -3.10 -11.56
N PHE A 79 -4.79 -3.32 -10.38
CA PHE A 79 -4.86 -2.33 -9.32
C PHE A 79 -3.51 -2.13 -8.65
N ILE A 80 -3.26 -0.91 -8.19
CA ILE A 80 -2.05 -0.50 -7.47
C ILE A 80 -2.41 -0.27 -6.01
N ASN A 81 -1.83 -1.07 -5.12
CA ASN A 81 -1.93 -0.91 -3.68
C ASN A 81 -0.89 0.11 -3.21
N MET A 82 -1.30 1.37 -2.97
CA MET A 82 -0.41 2.49 -2.63
C MET A 82 0.28 2.35 -1.29
N LEU A 83 -0.25 1.51 -0.41
CA LEU A 83 0.33 1.19 0.89
C LEU A 83 0.11 -0.27 1.20
N SER A 84 1.15 -1.08 1.07
CA SER A 84 1.20 -2.48 1.47
C SER A 84 2.26 -2.71 2.55
N TRP A 85 1.96 -3.59 3.49
CA TRP A 85 2.89 -4.18 4.45
C TRP A 85 3.25 -5.63 4.09
N GLY A 86 3.21 -5.95 2.78
CA GLY A 86 3.57 -7.26 2.25
C GLY A 86 5.04 -7.66 2.41
N VAL A 87 5.85 -6.82 3.01
CA VAL A 87 7.32 -6.95 3.10
C VAL A 87 7.82 -8.27 3.69
N GLU A 88 7.25 -8.75 4.80
CA GLU A 88 7.63 -10.03 5.40
C GLU A 88 6.77 -11.19 4.88
N THR A 89 5.49 -10.92 4.61
CA THR A 89 4.56 -11.94 4.15
C THR A 89 4.93 -12.48 2.77
N LEU A 90 5.50 -11.63 1.89
CA LEU A 90 6.03 -12.06 0.60
C LEU A 90 7.35 -12.84 0.71
N ILE A 91 8.14 -12.62 1.79
CA ILE A 91 9.29 -13.47 2.08
C ILE A 91 8.82 -14.88 2.46
N GLU A 92 7.73 -15.01 3.20
CA GLU A 92 7.13 -16.30 3.55
C GLU A 92 6.45 -16.94 2.34
N GLU A 93 5.44 -16.28 1.77
CA GLU A 93 4.67 -16.77 0.64
C GLU A 93 4.54 -15.70 -0.45
N GLY A 94 5.26 -15.86 -1.57
CA GLY A 94 5.24 -14.90 -2.69
C GLY A 94 3.95 -14.81 -3.49
N LYS A 95 2.87 -15.51 -3.10
CA LYS A 95 1.64 -15.61 -3.90
C LYS A 95 0.70 -14.40 -3.82
N SER A 96 0.88 -13.49 -2.88
CA SER A 96 0.04 -12.29 -2.73
C SER A 96 -1.47 -12.61 -2.70
N GLN A 97 -1.86 -13.68 -2.00
CA GLN A 97 -3.18 -14.30 -2.14
C GLN A 97 -4.35 -13.35 -1.88
N SER A 98 -4.29 -12.54 -0.82
CA SER A 98 -5.37 -11.61 -0.48
C SER A 98 -5.45 -10.43 -1.45
N ASP A 99 -4.33 -9.99 -2.00
CA ASP A 99 -4.26 -8.85 -2.93
C ASP A 99 -4.68 -9.23 -4.35
N ILE A 100 -4.15 -10.32 -4.92
CA ILE A 100 -4.49 -10.71 -6.31
C ILE A 100 -5.97 -11.07 -6.46
N ARG A 101 -6.64 -11.60 -5.41
CA ARG A 101 -8.08 -11.88 -5.44
C ARG A 101 -8.94 -10.64 -5.36
N GLN A 102 -8.35 -9.50 -5.08
CA GLN A 102 -8.98 -8.19 -5.15
C GLN A 102 -8.60 -7.43 -6.43
N GLY A 103 -7.75 -8.02 -7.31
CA GLY A 103 -7.30 -7.42 -8.55
C GLY A 103 -6.01 -6.59 -8.43
N VAL A 104 -5.30 -6.64 -7.30
CA VAL A 104 -4.03 -5.95 -7.12
C VAL A 104 -2.93 -6.65 -7.91
N THR A 105 -2.15 -5.88 -8.66
CA THR A 105 -1.00 -6.35 -9.45
C THR A 105 0.31 -5.65 -9.10
N LEU A 106 0.26 -4.61 -8.27
CA LEU A 106 1.43 -3.89 -7.75
C LEU A 106 1.20 -3.53 -6.27
N GLU A 107 2.15 -3.89 -5.43
CA GLU A 107 2.21 -3.52 -4.02
C GLU A 107 3.34 -2.53 -3.77
N VAL A 108 3.05 -1.41 -3.06
CA VAL A 108 4.01 -0.35 -2.75
C VAL A 108 4.26 -0.33 -1.25
N PHE A 109 5.53 -0.44 -0.85
CA PHE A 109 5.99 -0.50 0.54
C PHE A 109 6.64 0.79 1.00
N GLY A 110 6.99 0.88 2.29
CA GLY A 110 7.91 1.88 2.82
C GLY A 110 7.29 2.99 3.65
N GLU A 111 6.18 2.73 4.35
CA GLU A 111 5.61 3.66 5.33
C GLU A 111 6.53 3.80 6.56
N GLY A 112 7.43 4.77 6.49
CA GLY A 112 8.41 5.08 7.55
C GLY A 112 9.53 4.06 7.68
N MET A 113 9.23 2.78 7.71
CA MET A 113 10.21 1.68 7.69
C MET A 113 10.32 1.09 6.30
N SER A 114 11.57 0.80 5.87
CA SER A 114 11.87 0.05 4.65
C SER A 114 12.85 -1.07 4.94
N TRP A 115 12.85 -2.15 4.14
CA TRP A 115 13.72 -3.32 4.29
C TRP A 115 15.13 -3.09 3.69
N GLY A 116 15.53 -1.85 3.58
CA GLY A 116 16.83 -1.29 3.22
C GLY A 116 16.75 0.25 3.21
N PRO A 117 17.88 0.95 3.47
CA PRO A 117 19.21 0.44 3.79
C PRO A 117 19.29 -0.10 5.24
N LEU A 118 20.05 -1.18 5.44
CA LEU A 118 20.21 -1.83 6.75
C LEU A 118 21.69 -1.93 7.13
N ASN A 119 22.09 -1.30 8.24
CA ASN A 119 23.39 -1.58 8.83
C ASN A 119 23.33 -2.87 9.67
N GLU A 120 24.48 -3.42 10.07
CA GLU A 120 24.57 -4.71 10.79
C GLU A 120 23.80 -4.70 12.13
N LYS A 121 23.76 -3.55 12.81
CA LYS A 121 23.00 -3.40 14.05
C LYS A 121 21.50 -3.53 13.81
N LEU A 122 21.00 -2.86 12.77
CA LEU A 122 19.57 -2.91 12.41
C LEU A 122 19.17 -4.29 11.89
N LYS A 123 20.02 -4.97 11.10
CA LYS A 123 19.81 -6.38 10.69
C LYS A 123 19.67 -7.31 11.90
N ALA A 124 20.57 -7.19 12.87
CA ALA A 124 20.55 -8.00 14.08
C ALA A 124 19.29 -7.74 14.91
N GLU A 125 18.86 -6.48 15.01
CA GLU A 125 17.65 -6.08 15.71
C GLU A 125 16.39 -6.60 15.01
N MET A 126 16.29 -6.45 13.69
CA MET A 126 15.18 -7.00 12.91
C MET A 126 15.09 -8.51 13.05
N LYS A 127 16.22 -9.23 12.96
CA LYS A 127 16.27 -10.69 13.14
C LYS A 127 15.80 -11.11 14.55
N LYS A 128 16.21 -10.39 15.59
CA LYS A 128 15.76 -10.61 17.00
C LYS A 128 14.26 -10.41 17.16
N ASN A 129 13.72 -9.40 16.46
CA ASN A 129 12.35 -8.95 16.65
C ASN A 129 11.32 -9.64 15.74
N GLN A 130 11.74 -10.53 14.82
CA GLN A 130 10.83 -11.31 13.98
C GLN A 130 9.74 -11.99 14.79
N GLY A 131 8.49 -11.92 14.25
CA GLY A 131 7.33 -12.65 14.77
C GLY A 131 7.34 -14.13 14.39
N ASP A 132 6.20 -14.63 13.93
CA ASP A 132 6.04 -16.02 13.48
C ASP A 132 6.79 -16.32 12.17
N ILE A 133 6.91 -15.34 11.28
CA ILE A 133 7.67 -15.44 10.04
C ILE A 133 9.16 -15.33 10.36
N LYS A 134 9.95 -16.34 9.96
CA LYS A 134 11.38 -16.41 10.20
C LYS A 134 12.15 -16.42 8.88
N TYR A 135 13.11 -15.51 8.73
CA TYR A 135 13.92 -15.38 7.54
C TYR A 135 15.32 -14.84 7.86
N ASP A 136 16.27 -15.08 6.96
CA ASP A 136 17.59 -14.46 7.02
C ASP A 136 17.60 -13.17 6.21
N ILE A 137 18.36 -12.19 6.68
CA ILE A 137 18.51 -10.87 6.04
C ILE A 137 19.85 -10.85 5.31
N ASN A 138 19.84 -11.23 4.03
CA ASN A 138 21.03 -11.35 3.19
C ASN A 138 21.26 -10.14 2.28
N TRP A 139 20.51 -9.08 2.48
CA TRP A 139 20.60 -7.82 1.73
C TRP A 139 20.99 -6.67 2.66
N THR A 140 21.48 -5.58 2.08
CA THR A 140 21.85 -4.35 2.79
C THR A 140 21.07 -3.16 2.26
N THR A 141 20.92 -3.05 0.94
CA THR A 141 20.27 -1.92 0.31
C THR A 141 18.79 -2.20 0.04
N LEU A 142 18.02 -1.17 -0.28
CA LEU A 142 16.62 -1.31 -0.64
C LEU A 142 16.47 -2.05 -1.98
N GLY A 143 17.33 -1.73 -2.95
CA GLY A 143 17.32 -2.40 -4.24
C GLY A 143 17.65 -3.88 -4.15
N GLU A 144 18.61 -4.27 -3.31
CA GLU A 144 18.93 -5.68 -3.04
C GLU A 144 17.74 -6.43 -2.44
N TYR A 145 16.99 -5.82 -1.50
CA TYR A 145 15.79 -6.44 -0.95
C TYR A 145 14.71 -6.67 -2.01
N LEU A 146 14.42 -5.65 -2.83
CA LEU A 146 13.39 -5.75 -3.85
C LEU A 146 13.79 -6.75 -4.95
N GLN A 147 15.07 -6.80 -5.30
CA GLN A 147 15.61 -7.82 -6.22
C GLN A 147 15.53 -9.22 -5.61
N PHE A 148 15.83 -9.37 -4.32
CA PHE A 148 15.67 -10.64 -3.60
C PHE A 148 14.21 -11.16 -3.69
N LEU A 149 13.21 -10.31 -3.52
CA LEU A 149 11.81 -10.72 -3.67
C LEU A 149 11.46 -11.12 -5.10
N GLU A 150 11.94 -10.38 -6.11
CA GLU A 150 11.75 -10.73 -7.52
C GLU A 150 12.40 -12.08 -7.84
N ASP A 151 13.63 -12.30 -7.44
CA ASP A 151 14.38 -13.55 -7.68
C ASP A 151 13.76 -14.76 -6.96
N LYS A 152 13.23 -14.53 -5.74
CA LYS A 152 12.49 -15.55 -5.00
C LYS A 152 11.19 -15.94 -5.70
N GLY A 153 10.59 -15.02 -6.41
CA GLY A 153 9.29 -15.14 -7.07
C GLY A 153 8.13 -14.59 -6.25
N VAL A 154 7.49 -13.56 -6.79
CA VAL A 154 6.27 -12.94 -6.27
C VAL A 154 5.21 -12.85 -7.35
N SER A 155 3.93 -12.94 -6.97
CA SER A 155 2.83 -12.89 -7.95
C SER A 155 2.47 -11.47 -8.36
N THR A 156 2.55 -10.50 -7.44
CA THR A 156 2.37 -9.07 -7.69
C THR A 156 3.70 -8.40 -8.02
N ASN A 157 3.68 -7.35 -8.83
CA ASN A 157 4.79 -6.40 -8.89
C ASN A 157 5.01 -5.76 -7.51
N ILE A 158 6.22 -5.34 -7.23
CA ILE A 158 6.62 -4.71 -5.98
C ILE A 158 7.38 -3.42 -6.22
N ALA A 159 7.16 -2.44 -5.37
CA ALA A 159 7.88 -1.17 -5.32
C ALA A 159 8.02 -0.71 -3.87
N SER A 160 8.91 0.23 -3.59
CA SER A 160 9.05 0.75 -2.23
C SER A 160 9.50 2.20 -2.21
N PHE A 161 9.04 2.93 -1.22
CA PHE A 161 9.68 4.13 -0.73
C PHE A 161 10.86 3.76 0.17
N ILE A 162 11.85 4.66 0.28
CA ILE A 162 12.87 4.58 1.31
C ILE A 162 12.29 5.16 2.61
N GLY A 163 12.36 4.41 3.69
CA GLY A 163 11.74 4.79 4.95
C GLY A 163 12.57 5.84 5.72
N ALA A 164 11.98 6.99 6.02
CA ALA A 164 12.64 8.03 6.82
C ALA A 164 13.04 7.54 8.21
N THR A 165 12.24 6.66 8.83
CA THR A 165 12.57 6.01 10.10
C THR A 165 13.79 5.11 9.95
N THR A 166 13.86 4.32 8.85
CA THR A 166 15.02 3.47 8.56
C THR A 166 16.29 4.30 8.39
N LEU A 167 16.22 5.42 7.66
CA LEU A 167 17.34 6.36 7.51
C LEU A 167 17.81 6.92 8.87
N ARG A 168 16.84 7.34 9.69
CA ARG A 168 17.13 7.89 11.02
C ARG A 168 17.77 6.86 11.94
N ILE A 169 17.27 5.63 11.98
CA ILE A 169 17.86 4.56 12.82
C ILE A 169 19.29 4.25 12.39
N ASN A 170 19.58 4.27 11.09
CA ASN A 170 20.95 4.05 10.59
C ASN A 170 21.94 5.13 11.04
N ALA A 171 21.51 6.39 11.19
CA ALA A 171 22.39 7.51 11.49
C ALA A 171 22.35 7.92 12.97
N VAL A 172 21.16 8.10 13.55
CA VAL A 172 20.92 8.65 14.88
C VAL A 172 20.55 7.56 15.89
N GLY A 173 19.98 6.44 15.42
CA GLY A 173 19.37 5.44 16.29
C GLY A 173 17.99 5.87 16.79
N TYR A 174 17.69 5.51 18.02
CA TYR A 174 16.38 5.75 18.65
C TYR A 174 16.36 6.96 19.60
N ALA A 175 17.40 7.80 19.56
CA ALA A 175 17.52 8.94 20.47
C ALA A 175 16.57 10.08 20.09
N ASP A 176 15.98 10.72 21.13
CA ASP A 176 15.20 11.96 21.00
C ASP A 176 16.13 13.17 20.90
N ARG A 177 16.72 13.38 19.73
CA ARG A 177 17.58 14.52 19.39
C ARG A 177 17.63 14.77 17.90
N LYS A 178 18.01 15.96 17.49
CA LYS A 178 18.33 16.25 16.08
C LYS A 178 19.59 15.49 15.64
N PRO A 179 19.68 15.11 14.34
CA PRO A 179 20.93 14.61 13.75
C PRO A 179 21.99 15.71 13.79
N ASN A 180 23.25 15.34 13.99
CA ASN A 180 24.37 16.24 13.74
C ASN A 180 24.67 16.32 12.21
N GLU A 181 25.63 17.16 11.80
CA GLU A 181 25.94 17.38 10.39
C GLU A 181 26.38 16.11 9.66
N SER A 182 27.19 15.25 10.28
CA SER A 182 27.66 14.01 9.68
C SER A 182 26.54 12.96 9.58
N GLU A 183 25.67 12.89 10.58
CA GLU A 183 24.50 12.01 10.58
C GLU A 183 23.50 12.43 9.49
N LEU A 184 23.21 13.72 9.37
CA LEU A 184 22.34 14.23 8.31
C LEU A 184 22.95 14.01 6.92
N ALA A 185 24.26 14.17 6.77
CA ALA A 185 24.97 13.88 5.53
C ALA A 185 24.87 12.39 5.15
N LEU A 186 25.02 11.49 6.14
CA LEU A 186 24.81 10.06 5.94
C LEU A 186 23.39 9.76 5.46
N MET A 187 22.37 10.30 6.14
CA MET A 187 20.96 10.10 5.74
C MET A 187 20.72 10.57 4.29
N LYS A 188 21.23 11.73 3.90
CA LYS A 188 21.14 12.25 2.52
C LYS A 188 21.79 11.31 1.51
N ASN A 189 22.99 10.79 1.81
CA ASN A 189 23.69 9.85 0.94
C ASN A 189 22.89 8.55 0.75
N LEU A 190 22.27 8.04 1.82
CA LEU A 190 21.40 6.87 1.75
C LEU A 190 20.14 7.13 0.90
N VAL A 191 19.61 8.37 0.92
CA VAL A 191 18.51 8.76 0.00
C VAL A 191 19.00 8.76 -1.44
N HIS A 192 20.16 9.38 -1.76
CA HIS A 192 20.75 9.36 -3.10
C HIS A 192 20.91 7.91 -3.63
N GLN A 193 21.45 7.03 -2.79
CA GLN A 193 21.61 5.62 -3.14
C GLN A 193 20.28 4.95 -3.41
N GLY A 194 19.31 5.05 -2.49
CA GLY A 194 18.02 4.41 -2.65
C GLY A 194 17.23 4.90 -3.87
N MET A 195 17.31 6.21 -4.19
CA MET A 195 16.68 6.75 -5.40
C MET A 195 17.31 6.16 -6.67
N LYS A 196 18.64 6.05 -6.74
CA LYS A 196 19.35 5.43 -7.87
C LYS A 196 19.07 3.93 -8.00
N GLU A 197 18.79 3.26 -6.91
CA GLU A 197 18.38 1.85 -6.88
C GLU A 197 16.91 1.64 -7.28
N GLY A 198 16.11 2.69 -7.39
CA GLY A 198 14.73 2.64 -7.86
C GLY A 198 13.66 2.81 -6.79
N ALA A 199 13.98 3.46 -5.67
CA ALA A 199 12.96 3.90 -4.71
C ALA A 199 11.98 4.90 -5.34
N MET A 200 10.71 4.86 -4.92
CA MET A 200 9.66 5.78 -5.37
C MET A 200 9.81 7.20 -4.77
N GLY A 201 10.61 7.33 -3.74
CA GLY A 201 10.79 8.55 -2.96
C GLY A 201 10.99 8.23 -1.48
N ILE A 202 10.50 9.10 -0.58
CA ILE A 202 10.63 8.97 0.87
C ILE A 202 9.26 8.74 1.50
N GLY A 203 9.14 7.67 2.30
CA GLY A 203 7.99 7.41 3.15
C GLY A 203 8.28 7.71 4.62
N SER A 204 7.36 8.36 5.32
CA SER A 204 7.49 8.63 6.75
C SER A 204 6.25 8.21 7.55
N SER A 205 6.43 7.98 8.87
CA SER A 205 5.34 7.69 9.80
C SER A 205 5.61 8.37 11.14
N LEU A 206 5.12 9.61 11.28
CA LEU A 206 5.61 10.58 12.25
C LEU A 206 4.95 10.51 13.64
N ILE A 207 3.96 9.63 13.86
CA ILE A 207 3.41 9.40 15.21
C ILE A 207 4.24 8.39 16.02
N TYR A 208 5.11 7.61 15.37
CA TYR A 208 5.86 6.52 16.00
C TYR A 208 7.30 6.93 16.31
N ALA A 209 7.80 6.57 17.49
CA ALA A 209 9.22 6.71 17.81
C ALA A 209 10.06 5.69 16.99
N PRO A 210 11.24 6.09 16.46
CA PRO A 210 11.92 7.37 16.61
C PRO A 210 11.57 8.44 15.58
N ALA A 211 10.68 8.17 14.60
CA ALA A 211 10.27 9.15 13.60
C ALA A 211 9.57 10.37 14.22
N PHE A 212 8.87 10.17 15.35
CA PHE A 212 8.26 11.25 16.13
C PHE A 212 9.27 12.36 16.51
N TYR A 213 10.54 12.00 16.68
CA TYR A 213 11.62 12.93 17.05
C TYR A 213 12.22 13.68 15.85
N SER A 214 11.85 13.32 14.61
CA SER A 214 12.32 14.02 13.41
C SER A 214 11.74 15.42 13.34
N SER A 215 12.58 16.41 13.06
CA SER A 215 12.11 17.77 12.82
C SER A 215 11.67 17.96 11.37
N THR A 216 10.83 18.98 11.16
CA THR A 216 10.39 19.35 9.80
C THR A 216 11.59 19.69 8.89
N GLU A 217 12.64 20.36 9.44
CA GLU A 217 13.85 20.69 8.69
C GLU A 217 14.65 19.44 8.28
N GLU A 218 14.70 18.41 9.14
CA GLU A 218 15.30 17.11 8.80
C GLU A 218 14.59 16.50 7.58
N LEU A 219 13.26 16.44 7.60
CA LEU A 219 12.46 15.90 6.52
C LEU A 219 12.62 16.73 5.23
N ILE A 220 12.62 18.07 5.31
CA ILE A 220 12.87 18.95 4.17
C ILE A 220 14.25 18.67 3.56
N ALA A 221 15.27 18.46 4.39
CA ALA A 221 16.63 18.20 3.90
C ALA A 221 16.73 16.88 3.12
N LEU A 222 16.01 15.83 3.57
CA LEU A 222 15.94 14.54 2.88
C LEU A 222 15.09 14.64 1.61
N CYS A 223 13.94 15.32 1.68
CA CYS A 223 13.02 15.51 0.57
C CYS A 223 13.64 16.32 -0.58
N LYS A 224 14.52 17.30 -0.29
CA LYS A 224 15.30 17.99 -1.32
C LYS A 224 16.13 17.03 -2.15
N VAL A 225 16.77 16.06 -1.52
CA VAL A 225 17.54 15.03 -2.24
C VAL A 225 16.64 14.16 -3.11
N ALA A 226 15.51 13.67 -2.58
CA ALA A 226 14.59 12.86 -3.37
C ALA A 226 13.94 13.64 -4.52
N ALA A 227 13.75 14.96 -4.36
CA ALA A 227 13.22 15.85 -5.41
C ALA A 227 14.14 15.94 -6.63
N GLU A 228 15.47 15.84 -6.45
CA GLU A 228 16.45 15.82 -7.55
C GLU A 228 16.22 14.65 -8.52
N TYR A 229 15.59 13.58 -8.04
CA TYR A 229 15.23 12.37 -8.79
C TYR A 229 13.75 12.30 -9.17
N ASP A 230 13.00 13.40 -9.01
CA ASP A 230 11.56 13.44 -9.23
C ASP A 230 10.76 12.44 -8.34
N GLY A 231 11.29 12.13 -7.17
CA GLY A 231 10.66 11.28 -6.17
C GLY A 231 9.38 11.87 -5.57
N LEU A 232 8.68 11.07 -4.79
CA LEU A 232 7.48 11.45 -4.04
C LEU A 232 7.79 11.41 -2.53
N TYR A 233 7.32 12.40 -1.76
CA TYR A 233 7.23 12.30 -0.31
C TYR A 233 5.84 11.81 0.09
N ILE A 234 5.75 10.75 0.89
CA ILE A 234 4.48 10.22 1.36
C ILE A 234 4.53 10.03 2.87
N SER A 235 3.48 10.41 3.58
CA SER A 235 3.55 10.49 5.04
C SER A 235 2.29 10.00 5.75
N HIS A 236 2.47 9.05 6.69
CA HIS A 236 1.63 8.98 7.87
C HIS A 236 1.98 10.22 8.71
N MET A 237 1.09 11.19 8.74
CA MET A 237 1.35 12.51 9.32
C MET A 237 1.62 12.45 10.82
N ARG A 238 2.17 13.53 11.37
CA ARG A 238 2.53 13.65 12.80
C ARG A 238 1.33 13.57 13.75
N SER A 239 0.16 13.92 13.27
CA SER A 239 -1.12 13.68 13.94
C SER A 239 -2.24 13.56 12.90
N GLU A 240 -3.07 12.57 13.10
CA GLU A 240 -4.31 12.37 12.34
C GLU A 240 -5.54 12.73 13.19
N GLY A 241 -5.32 13.23 14.40
CA GLY A 241 -6.30 13.57 15.41
C GLY A 241 -6.32 15.04 15.80
N ASN A 242 -5.88 15.33 17.04
CA ASN A 242 -6.05 16.66 17.61
C ASN A 242 -5.27 17.74 16.85
N LYS A 243 -4.07 17.43 16.35
CA LYS A 243 -3.23 18.34 15.55
C LYS A 243 -3.22 17.98 14.04
N LEU A 244 -4.32 17.42 13.54
CA LEU A 244 -4.45 17.05 12.13
C LEU A 244 -4.18 18.22 11.18
N LEU A 245 -4.72 19.40 11.47
CA LEU A 245 -4.58 20.55 10.57
C LEU A 245 -3.14 21.09 10.54
N GLU A 246 -2.46 21.10 11.67
CA GLU A 246 -1.04 21.46 11.79
C GLU A 246 -0.15 20.43 11.09
N SER A 247 -0.51 19.15 11.14
CA SER A 247 0.22 18.08 10.44
C SER A 247 0.05 18.16 8.92
N VAL A 248 -1.11 18.58 8.44
CA VAL A 248 -1.30 18.91 7.02
C VAL A 248 -0.42 20.11 6.64
N ASP A 249 -0.38 21.17 7.46
CA ASP A 249 0.50 22.33 7.22
C ASP A 249 1.98 21.92 7.20
N GLU A 250 2.43 21.00 8.07
CA GLU A 250 3.79 20.45 8.05
C GLU A 250 4.09 19.76 6.72
N LEU A 251 3.22 18.88 6.23
CA LEU A 251 3.39 18.20 4.95
C LEU A 251 3.43 19.20 3.78
N LEU A 252 2.53 20.17 3.77
CA LEU A 252 2.52 21.23 2.74
C LEU A 252 3.80 22.08 2.79
N THR A 253 4.32 22.36 3.98
CA THR A 253 5.59 23.07 4.18
C THR A 253 6.77 22.26 3.64
N ILE A 254 6.80 20.96 3.91
CA ILE A 254 7.83 20.06 3.37
C ILE A 254 7.78 20.06 1.84
N ALA A 255 6.59 19.91 1.26
CA ALA A 255 6.41 19.91 -0.19
C ALA A 255 6.87 21.23 -0.84
N ASP A 256 6.47 22.38 -0.28
CA ASP A 256 6.81 23.70 -0.78
C ASP A 256 8.31 23.99 -0.69
N GLN A 257 8.91 23.77 0.48
CA GLN A 257 10.33 24.12 0.71
C GLN A 257 11.33 23.16 0.07
N SER A 258 10.92 21.93 -0.22
CA SER A 258 11.76 20.94 -0.91
C SER A 258 11.50 20.87 -2.42
N GLY A 259 10.36 21.39 -2.90
CA GLY A 259 9.93 21.26 -4.29
C GLY A 259 9.46 19.86 -4.67
N ILE A 260 9.30 18.94 -3.68
CA ILE A 260 8.90 17.56 -3.90
C ILE A 260 7.38 17.45 -4.07
N ARG A 261 6.92 16.49 -4.86
CA ARG A 261 5.52 16.07 -4.85
C ARG A 261 5.21 15.39 -3.52
N ALA A 262 4.02 15.59 -2.94
CA ALA A 262 3.70 14.97 -1.67
C ALA A 262 2.35 14.25 -1.66
N GLU A 263 2.24 13.19 -0.86
CA GLU A 263 1.02 12.42 -0.66
C GLU A 263 0.78 12.19 0.83
N ILE A 264 -0.48 12.24 1.25
CA ILE A 264 -0.88 11.86 2.59
C ILE A 264 -1.28 10.40 2.57
N TYR A 265 -0.57 9.54 3.30
CA TYR A 265 -0.98 8.17 3.54
C TYR A 265 -2.34 8.11 4.24
N HIS A 266 -3.19 7.17 3.83
CA HIS A 266 -4.41 6.73 4.51
C HIS A 266 -5.14 7.87 5.25
N LEU A 267 -5.43 8.97 4.52
CA LEU A 267 -6.06 10.16 5.08
C LEU A 267 -7.23 9.81 6.00
N LYS A 268 -7.13 10.19 7.25
CA LYS A 268 -8.19 9.96 8.24
C LYS A 268 -8.28 11.10 9.25
N GLN A 269 -9.40 11.15 9.95
CA GLN A 269 -9.63 12.05 11.06
C GLN A 269 -9.87 11.17 12.29
N SER A 270 -8.77 10.90 13.02
CA SER A 270 -8.77 9.97 14.16
C SER A 270 -9.54 10.51 15.36
N GLY A 271 -10.60 9.77 15.72
CA GLY A 271 -11.45 10.07 16.86
C GLY A 271 -12.61 11.04 16.56
N LYS A 272 -13.76 10.75 17.17
CA LYS A 272 -15.03 11.43 16.91
C LYS A 272 -14.93 12.96 16.98
N LYS A 273 -14.17 13.48 17.95
CA LYS A 273 -13.97 14.92 18.13
C LYS A 273 -13.21 15.61 16.97
N ASN A 274 -12.63 14.83 16.04
CA ASN A 274 -11.86 15.34 14.91
C ASN A 274 -12.55 15.15 13.55
N TRP A 275 -13.66 14.40 13.47
CA TRP A 275 -14.33 14.08 12.19
C TRP A 275 -14.72 15.31 11.38
N TYR A 276 -15.14 16.40 12.05
CA TYR A 276 -15.51 17.66 11.41
C TYR A 276 -14.36 18.36 10.67
N LYS A 277 -13.10 18.00 10.98
CA LYS A 277 -11.91 18.63 10.38
C LYS A 277 -11.69 18.26 8.92
N LEU A 278 -12.37 17.21 8.40
CA LEU A 278 -12.19 16.78 7.02
C LEU A 278 -12.38 17.92 6.01
N ASP A 279 -13.40 18.78 6.18
CA ASP A 279 -13.62 19.91 5.27
C ASP A 279 -12.49 20.92 5.27
N GLN A 280 -11.90 21.16 6.43
CA GLN A 280 -10.76 22.05 6.57
C GLN A 280 -9.49 21.44 5.94
N VAL A 281 -9.29 20.11 6.06
CA VAL A 281 -8.21 19.38 5.40
C VAL A 281 -8.34 19.48 3.88
N ILE A 282 -9.53 19.20 3.35
CA ILE A 282 -9.82 19.32 1.91
C ILE A 282 -9.51 20.75 1.43
N GLN A 283 -10.00 21.77 2.13
CA GLN A 283 -9.75 23.17 1.79
C GLN A 283 -8.24 23.52 1.75
N LYS A 284 -7.45 23.00 2.72
CA LYS A 284 -6.00 23.21 2.75
C LYS A 284 -5.32 22.56 1.54
N ILE A 285 -5.66 21.30 1.24
CA ILE A 285 -5.12 20.56 0.09
C ILE A 285 -5.49 21.28 -1.22
N ASP A 286 -6.76 21.61 -1.43
CA ASP A 286 -7.23 22.27 -2.64
C ASP A 286 -6.57 23.64 -2.83
N SER A 287 -6.40 24.40 -1.74
CA SER A 287 -5.70 25.69 -1.76
C SER A 287 -4.23 25.54 -2.12
N ALA A 288 -3.55 24.51 -1.62
CA ALA A 288 -2.16 24.21 -1.95
C ALA A 288 -2.03 23.78 -3.43
N ARG A 289 -2.93 22.92 -3.91
CA ARG A 289 -2.99 22.47 -5.30
C ARG A 289 -3.27 23.65 -6.27
N ALA A 290 -4.16 24.56 -5.91
CA ALA A 290 -4.43 25.77 -6.68
C ALA A 290 -3.20 26.71 -6.79
N LYS A 291 -2.28 26.66 -5.82
CA LYS A 291 -0.99 27.36 -5.85
C LYS A 291 0.10 26.60 -6.61
N GLY A 292 -0.20 25.43 -7.16
CA GLY A 292 0.72 24.64 -7.98
C GLY A 292 1.43 23.50 -7.24
N LEU A 293 1.24 23.32 -5.93
CA LEU A 293 1.78 22.16 -5.21
C LEU A 293 1.10 20.87 -5.68
N LYS A 294 1.87 19.84 -5.88
CA LYS A 294 1.37 18.52 -6.32
C LYS A 294 1.10 17.66 -5.08
N ILE A 295 -0.09 17.79 -4.54
CA ILE A 295 -0.52 17.06 -3.34
C ILE A 295 -1.58 16.05 -3.72
N THR A 296 -1.40 14.80 -3.27
CA THR A 296 -2.33 13.68 -3.43
C THR A 296 -2.57 12.99 -2.08
N THR A 297 -3.48 12.05 -2.04
CA THR A 297 -3.81 11.28 -0.84
C THR A 297 -4.18 9.86 -1.20
N ASP A 298 -4.00 8.92 -0.28
CA ASP A 298 -4.61 7.61 -0.35
C ASP A 298 -5.48 7.32 0.88
N MET A 299 -6.26 6.23 0.82
CA MET A 299 -7.09 5.77 1.91
C MET A 299 -7.38 4.27 1.80
N TYR A 300 -7.93 3.69 2.88
CA TYR A 300 -8.61 2.40 2.87
C TYR A 300 -10.10 2.57 3.21
N THR A 301 -10.89 1.56 2.90
CA THR A 301 -12.36 1.64 2.87
C THR A 301 -13.04 1.17 4.17
N TYR A 302 -12.37 1.28 5.32
CA TYR A 302 -12.86 0.82 6.63
C TYR A 302 -12.80 1.92 7.67
N ILE A 303 -13.65 1.82 8.70
CA ILE A 303 -13.79 2.82 9.78
C ILE A 303 -12.80 2.64 10.93
N ALA A 304 -11.89 1.67 10.82
CA ALA A 304 -10.87 1.39 11.84
C ALA A 304 -9.47 1.42 11.23
N GLY A 305 -8.47 1.78 12.00
CA GLY A 305 -7.06 1.61 11.70
C GLY A 305 -6.47 0.41 12.44
N ALA A 306 -5.25 0.02 12.10
CA ALA A 306 -4.52 -1.02 12.83
C ALA A 306 -3.05 -0.65 12.97
N THR A 307 -2.53 -0.79 14.20
CA THR A 307 -1.12 -0.59 14.55
C THR A 307 -0.80 -1.34 15.86
N GLY A 308 0.23 -0.96 16.61
CA GLY A 308 0.53 -1.55 17.91
C GLY A 308 -0.07 -0.79 19.08
N LEU A 309 -0.04 -1.39 20.28
CA LEU A 309 -0.45 -0.76 21.55
C LEU A 309 0.47 0.41 21.95
N ASP A 310 1.66 0.52 21.34
CA ASP A 310 2.55 1.68 21.51
C ASP A 310 1.89 3.00 21.12
N ALA A 311 0.98 3.00 20.15
CA ALA A 311 0.18 4.17 19.78
C ALA A 311 -0.82 4.62 20.87
N SER A 312 -0.91 3.88 21.97
CA SER A 312 -1.66 4.24 23.17
C SER A 312 -0.76 4.75 24.31
N MET A 313 0.57 4.85 24.08
CA MET A 313 1.55 5.23 25.10
C MET A 313 2.37 6.45 24.65
N PRO A 314 2.81 7.31 25.61
CA PRO A 314 3.55 8.51 25.24
C PRO A 314 4.88 8.15 24.54
N PRO A 315 5.30 8.88 23.48
CA PRO A 315 6.50 8.54 22.70
C PRO A 315 7.80 8.51 23.52
N TRP A 316 7.94 9.38 24.56
CA TRP A 316 9.16 9.44 25.37
C TRP A 316 9.50 8.10 26.06
N VAL A 317 8.49 7.29 26.41
CA VAL A 317 8.76 5.99 27.06
C VAL A 317 9.41 4.99 26.10
N GLN A 318 9.27 5.20 24.79
CA GLN A 318 9.77 4.34 23.72
C GLN A 318 11.20 4.72 23.25
N GLU A 319 11.78 5.83 23.75
CA GLU A 319 13.14 6.23 23.41
C GLU A 319 14.14 5.09 23.67
N GLY A 320 15.08 4.88 22.75
CA GLY A 320 16.08 3.80 22.82
C GLY A 320 15.60 2.46 22.28
N GLY A 321 14.37 2.39 21.72
CA GLY A 321 13.82 1.20 21.07
C GLY A 321 13.10 0.24 22.03
N LEU A 322 12.69 -0.90 21.47
CA LEU A 322 11.77 -1.85 22.13
C LEU A 322 12.29 -2.37 23.48
N ASP A 323 13.55 -2.74 23.58
CA ASP A 323 14.14 -3.28 24.83
C ASP A 323 14.13 -2.24 25.93
N GLN A 324 14.47 -0.98 25.62
CA GLN A 324 14.49 0.12 26.57
C GLN A 324 13.06 0.51 26.99
N TRP A 325 12.13 0.50 26.04
CA TRP A 325 10.72 0.71 26.31
C TRP A 325 10.18 -0.30 27.32
N ILE A 326 10.38 -1.60 27.06
CA ILE A 326 9.97 -2.68 27.98
C ILE A 326 10.63 -2.53 29.35
N THR A 327 11.90 -2.16 29.40
CA THR A 327 12.62 -1.95 30.66
C THR A 327 12.00 -0.81 31.46
N ARG A 328 11.68 0.32 30.83
CA ARG A 328 11.02 1.47 31.50
C ARG A 328 9.62 1.09 32.00
N LEU A 329 8.84 0.35 31.21
CA LEU A 329 7.48 -0.08 31.61
C LEU A 329 7.47 -1.03 32.83
N LYS A 330 8.60 -1.68 33.15
CA LYS A 330 8.76 -2.51 34.36
C LYS A 330 9.04 -1.68 35.61
N ASP A 331 9.53 -0.45 35.47
CA ASP A 331 9.77 0.47 36.60
C ASP A 331 8.42 0.99 37.14
N PRO A 332 8.12 0.79 38.46
CA PRO A 332 6.82 1.17 39.01
C PRO A 332 6.52 2.67 38.95
N ALA A 333 7.55 3.53 39.07
CA ALA A 333 7.38 4.99 39.04
C ALA A 333 7.10 5.46 37.62
N ILE A 334 7.84 4.95 36.64
CA ILE A 334 7.63 5.22 35.22
C ILE A 334 6.26 4.70 34.80
N ARG A 335 5.91 3.47 35.17
CA ARG A 335 4.60 2.85 34.88
C ARG A 335 3.45 3.73 35.38
N LYS A 336 3.52 4.23 36.61
CA LYS A 336 2.50 5.12 37.16
C LYS A 336 2.38 6.42 36.36
N LYS A 337 3.51 6.99 35.94
CA LYS A 337 3.54 8.19 35.07
C LYS A 337 2.89 7.90 33.71
N VAL A 338 3.26 6.79 33.04
CA VAL A 338 2.69 6.39 31.75
C VAL A 338 1.18 6.21 31.84
N ILE A 339 0.67 5.48 32.85
CA ILE A 339 -0.78 5.30 33.06
C ILE A 339 -1.48 6.65 33.25
N LYS A 340 -0.89 7.57 33.98
CA LYS A 340 -1.45 8.92 34.16
C LYS A 340 -1.55 9.66 32.82
N GLU A 341 -0.49 9.60 31.99
CA GLU A 341 -0.45 10.26 30.67
C GLU A 341 -1.40 9.59 29.66
N MET A 342 -1.52 8.25 29.68
CA MET A 342 -2.48 7.52 28.85
C MET A 342 -3.94 7.94 29.13
N LYS A 343 -4.26 8.34 30.36
CA LYS A 343 -5.58 8.82 30.79
C LYS A 343 -5.82 10.29 30.53
N ALA A 344 -4.75 11.07 30.36
CA ALA A 344 -4.84 12.51 30.19
C ALA A 344 -5.41 12.88 28.79
N ASP A 345 -6.17 13.95 28.73
CA ASP A 345 -6.49 14.62 27.47
C ASP A 345 -5.32 15.54 27.13
N THR A 346 -4.66 15.26 25.99
CA THR A 346 -3.46 15.97 25.55
C THR A 346 -3.42 16.05 24.03
N ASP A 347 -2.75 17.07 23.51
CA ASP A 347 -2.37 17.25 22.10
C ASP A 347 -0.84 17.22 21.88
N GLN A 348 -0.07 16.86 22.92
CA GLN A 348 1.38 16.73 22.79
C GLN A 348 1.79 15.49 22.01
N TRP A 349 0.94 14.47 21.96
CA TRP A 349 1.10 13.26 21.20
C TRP A 349 -0.27 12.62 20.89
N GLU A 350 -0.34 11.75 19.88
CA GLU A 350 -1.58 11.10 19.48
C GLU A 350 -1.80 9.81 20.27
N ASN A 351 -2.88 9.76 21.05
CA ASN A 351 -3.27 8.60 21.86
C ASN A 351 -4.47 7.91 21.23
N LEU A 352 -4.23 6.81 20.50
CA LEU A 352 -5.29 6.12 19.77
C LEU A 352 -6.31 5.43 20.69
N MET A 353 -5.92 5.03 21.91
CA MET A 353 -6.88 4.52 22.90
C MET A 353 -7.88 5.61 23.31
N ARG A 354 -7.42 6.83 23.50
CA ARG A 354 -8.30 7.98 23.80
C ARG A 354 -9.12 8.41 22.59
N ALA A 355 -8.51 8.37 21.40
CA ALA A 355 -9.22 8.67 20.15
C ALA A 355 -10.37 7.69 19.87
N ALA A 356 -10.22 6.42 20.23
CA ALA A 356 -11.26 5.40 20.13
C ALA A 356 -12.37 5.56 21.18
N GLU A 357 -12.19 6.42 22.21
CA GLU A 357 -13.13 6.73 23.30
C GLU A 357 -13.38 5.59 24.29
N SER A 358 -13.22 4.32 23.88
CA SER A 358 -13.46 3.14 24.73
C SER A 358 -12.50 2.03 24.37
N SER A 359 -11.98 1.31 25.36
CA SER A 359 -11.17 0.11 25.15
C SER A 359 -11.96 -1.09 24.58
N ASP A 360 -13.29 -1.03 24.53
CA ASP A 360 -14.13 -1.97 23.77
C ASP A 360 -13.93 -1.82 22.26
N LYS A 361 -13.46 -0.65 21.79
CA LYS A 361 -13.16 -0.32 20.40
C LYS A 361 -11.71 -0.63 20.01
N LEU A 362 -10.99 -1.39 20.83
CA LEU A 362 -9.63 -1.88 20.57
C LEU A 362 -9.65 -3.41 20.52
N ILE A 363 -9.37 -3.98 19.34
CA ILE A 363 -9.32 -5.44 19.15
C ILE A 363 -7.85 -5.86 19.01
N LEU A 364 -7.41 -6.82 19.83
CA LEU A 364 -6.05 -7.36 19.80
C LEU A 364 -5.95 -8.40 18.68
N VAL A 365 -5.02 -8.22 17.72
CA VAL A 365 -4.96 -9.06 16.52
C VAL A 365 -3.63 -9.78 16.31
N GLY A 366 -2.54 -9.37 16.97
CA GLY A 366 -1.23 -9.97 16.75
C GLY A 366 -0.40 -10.05 18.03
N PHE A 367 0.05 -11.27 18.33
CA PHE A 367 0.96 -11.57 19.45
C PHE A 367 2.17 -12.37 18.95
N LYS A 368 3.36 -11.97 19.42
CA LYS A 368 4.61 -12.70 19.21
C LYS A 368 4.74 -13.89 20.16
N ASN A 369 4.27 -13.73 21.40
CA ASN A 369 4.33 -14.76 22.44
C ASN A 369 3.17 -15.75 22.31
N ASP A 370 3.46 -17.01 21.99
CA ASP A 370 2.46 -18.06 21.80
C ASP A 370 1.51 -18.21 23.00
N SER A 371 2.00 -17.96 24.24
CA SER A 371 1.17 -18.05 25.45
C SER A 371 0.09 -16.97 25.54
N LEU A 372 0.14 -15.93 24.70
CA LEU A 372 -0.83 -14.83 24.64
C LEU A 372 -1.77 -14.93 23.44
N LYS A 373 -1.51 -15.80 22.46
CA LYS A 373 -2.30 -15.90 21.23
C LYS A 373 -3.78 -16.24 21.44
N TYR A 374 -4.14 -16.86 22.59
CA TYR A 374 -5.54 -17.09 22.96
C TYR A 374 -6.34 -15.79 23.21
N LEU A 375 -5.66 -14.66 23.30
CA LEU A 375 -6.26 -13.33 23.43
C LEU A 375 -6.59 -12.69 22.06
N THR A 376 -6.14 -13.29 20.97
CA THR A 376 -6.41 -12.79 19.60
C THR A 376 -7.91 -12.72 19.34
N GLY A 377 -8.37 -11.61 18.78
CA GLY A 377 -9.79 -11.32 18.52
C GLY A 377 -10.55 -10.73 19.72
N LYS A 378 -9.95 -10.68 20.92
CA LYS A 378 -10.59 -10.07 22.08
C LYS A 378 -10.38 -8.56 22.11
N THR A 379 -11.35 -7.85 22.68
CA THR A 379 -11.19 -6.43 22.98
C THR A 379 -10.27 -6.22 24.18
N LEU A 380 -9.63 -5.07 24.25
CA LEU A 380 -8.79 -4.72 25.40
C LEU A 380 -9.59 -4.69 26.71
N THR A 381 -10.87 -4.30 26.67
CA THR A 381 -11.79 -4.35 27.81
C THR A 381 -12.01 -5.78 28.32
N GLU A 382 -12.23 -6.74 27.42
CA GLU A 382 -12.41 -8.15 27.80
C GLU A 382 -11.16 -8.67 28.53
N VAL A 383 -9.98 -8.39 27.96
CA VAL A 383 -8.72 -8.83 28.56
C VAL A 383 -8.45 -8.12 29.91
N ALA A 384 -8.79 -6.85 30.02
CA ALA A 384 -8.68 -6.09 31.28
C ALA A 384 -9.57 -6.70 32.37
N LYS A 385 -10.81 -7.06 32.03
CA LYS A 385 -11.74 -7.77 32.95
C LYS A 385 -11.20 -9.14 33.37
N MET A 386 -10.69 -9.94 32.41
CA MET A 386 -10.08 -11.25 32.69
C MET A 386 -8.90 -11.14 33.68
N ARG A 387 -8.18 -10.02 33.66
CA ARG A 387 -6.99 -9.76 34.50
C ARG A 387 -7.30 -9.01 35.79
N GLY A 388 -8.51 -8.49 35.96
CA GLY A 388 -8.90 -7.65 37.10
C GLY A 388 -8.10 -6.33 37.17
N LYS A 389 -7.76 -5.75 36.01
CA LYS A 389 -6.93 -4.54 35.86
C LYS A 389 -7.62 -3.48 35.00
N SER A 390 -7.11 -2.25 35.05
CA SER A 390 -7.52 -1.21 34.11
C SER A 390 -7.03 -1.51 32.69
N PRO A 391 -7.67 -0.96 31.64
CA PRO A 391 -7.20 -1.10 30.25
C PRO A 391 -5.76 -0.64 30.05
N GLU A 392 -5.36 0.48 30.67
CA GLU A 392 -4.01 1.03 30.55
C GLU A 392 -2.97 0.10 31.20
N GLU A 393 -3.25 -0.43 32.40
CA GLU A 393 -2.38 -1.43 33.05
C GLU A 393 -2.27 -2.69 32.22
N THR A 394 -3.39 -3.12 31.64
CA THR A 394 -3.46 -4.32 30.77
C THR A 394 -2.64 -4.13 29.50
N ALA A 395 -2.73 -2.97 28.84
CA ALA A 395 -1.95 -2.65 27.65
C ALA A 395 -0.44 -2.70 27.93
N ILE A 396 0.00 -2.10 29.05
CA ILE A 396 1.39 -2.14 29.49
C ILE A 396 1.85 -3.58 29.77
N ASP A 397 1.05 -4.36 30.49
CA ASP A 397 1.37 -5.76 30.80
C ASP A 397 1.48 -6.62 29.54
N LEU A 398 0.59 -6.41 28.56
CA LEU A 398 0.61 -7.15 27.30
C LEU A 398 1.91 -6.86 26.52
N VAL A 399 2.33 -5.61 26.40
CA VAL A 399 3.59 -5.23 25.75
C VAL A 399 4.79 -5.88 26.45
N ILE A 400 4.84 -5.84 27.80
CA ILE A 400 5.93 -6.45 28.57
C ILE A 400 5.98 -7.97 28.38
N GLN A 401 4.83 -8.65 28.41
CA GLN A 401 4.73 -10.11 28.35
C GLN A 401 4.94 -10.63 26.93
N ASP A 402 4.48 -9.87 25.94
CA ASP A 402 4.59 -10.24 24.53
C ASP A 402 6.00 -9.95 23.95
N GLY A 403 6.67 -8.96 24.49
CA GLY A 403 7.96 -8.52 23.96
C GLY A 403 7.85 -7.92 22.55
N SER A 404 6.68 -7.35 22.22
CA SER A 404 6.41 -6.68 20.96
C SER A 404 5.46 -5.49 21.16
N ARG A 405 5.10 -4.83 20.05
CA ARG A 405 4.12 -3.73 20.04
C ARG A 405 2.67 -4.20 20.28
N VAL A 406 2.37 -5.47 20.12
CA VAL A 406 1.02 -6.10 20.16
C VAL A 406 0.07 -5.51 19.11
N GLY A 407 -0.14 -6.20 18.01
CA GLY A 407 -1.02 -5.76 16.91
C GLY A 407 -2.44 -5.49 17.40
N THR A 408 -2.98 -4.31 17.08
CA THR A 408 -4.26 -3.82 17.61
C THR A 408 -5.03 -3.06 16.54
N VAL A 409 -6.32 -3.33 16.40
CA VAL A 409 -7.28 -2.56 15.59
C VAL A 409 -7.94 -1.51 16.47
N TYR A 410 -8.10 -0.29 15.95
CA TYR A 410 -8.69 0.87 16.62
C TYR A 410 -9.83 1.44 15.78
N PHE A 411 -11.04 1.53 16.32
CA PHE A 411 -12.17 2.17 15.63
C PHE A 411 -12.11 3.70 15.82
N LEU A 412 -11.77 4.41 14.75
CA LEU A 412 -11.38 5.83 14.80
C LEU A 412 -12.19 6.73 13.86
N MET A 413 -12.72 6.21 12.76
CA MET A 413 -13.28 6.97 11.65
C MET A 413 -14.80 6.81 11.55
N THR A 414 -15.38 7.57 10.63
CA THR A 414 -16.82 7.53 10.31
C THR A 414 -17.04 7.19 8.84
N GLU A 415 -18.07 6.42 8.57
CA GLU A 415 -18.52 6.05 7.22
C GLU A 415 -18.81 7.28 6.34
N GLU A 416 -19.34 8.35 6.93
CA GLU A 416 -19.61 9.60 6.23
C GLU A 416 -18.34 10.23 5.64
N ASN A 417 -17.28 10.31 6.45
CA ASN A 417 -15.98 10.83 5.99
C ASN A 417 -15.34 9.92 4.94
N ILE A 418 -15.45 8.60 5.07
CA ILE A 418 -14.97 7.64 4.06
C ILE A 418 -15.62 7.95 2.71
N LYS A 419 -16.96 8.05 2.65
CA LYS A 419 -17.70 8.37 1.42
C LYS A 419 -17.31 9.73 0.84
N LYS A 420 -17.04 10.71 1.68
CA LYS A 420 -16.61 12.03 1.26
C LYS A 420 -15.21 12.00 0.67
N GLN A 421 -14.30 11.28 1.29
CA GLN A 421 -12.91 11.10 0.83
C GLN A 421 -12.84 10.32 -0.49
N ILE A 422 -13.65 9.27 -0.67
CA ILE A 422 -13.72 8.48 -1.93
C ILE A 422 -13.98 9.40 -3.14
N LYS A 423 -14.76 10.47 -2.98
CA LYS A 423 -15.10 11.43 -4.05
C LYS A 423 -13.97 12.41 -4.41
N LEU A 424 -12.91 12.51 -3.62
CA LEU A 424 -11.83 13.47 -3.90
C LEU A 424 -11.08 13.06 -5.17
N PRO A 425 -10.84 13.97 -6.13
CA PRO A 425 -10.26 13.63 -7.43
C PRO A 425 -8.79 13.19 -7.34
N TYR A 426 -8.13 13.45 -6.24
CA TYR A 426 -6.73 13.10 -5.97
C TYR A 426 -6.58 11.96 -4.95
N MET A 427 -7.68 11.24 -4.65
CA MET A 427 -7.69 10.11 -3.74
C MET A 427 -7.41 8.81 -4.49
N SER A 428 -6.36 8.10 -4.08
CA SER A 428 -6.04 6.72 -4.45
C SER A 428 -6.30 5.75 -3.27
N PHE A 429 -5.93 4.47 -3.39
CA PHE A 429 -6.24 3.47 -2.38
C PHE A 429 -5.01 2.63 -2.02
N GLY A 430 -4.84 2.39 -0.72
CA GLY A 430 -3.88 1.45 -0.15
C GLY A 430 -4.57 0.52 0.84
N SER A 431 -4.07 -0.70 1.02
CA SER A 431 -4.64 -1.63 2.01
C SER A 431 -4.17 -1.31 3.44
N ASP A 432 -2.99 -0.71 3.56
CA ASP A 432 -2.29 -0.52 4.84
C ASP A 432 -2.21 -1.82 5.66
N ALA A 433 -1.98 -2.94 4.94
CA ALA A 433 -1.94 -4.29 5.49
C ALA A 433 -0.98 -5.20 4.71
N GLY A 434 -0.54 -6.29 5.33
CA GLY A 434 0.21 -7.33 4.64
C GLY A 434 -0.68 -8.13 3.69
N THR A 435 -0.08 -8.64 2.62
CA THR A 435 -0.71 -9.62 1.73
C THR A 435 -0.49 -11.02 2.28
N MET A 436 -1.52 -11.85 2.37
CA MET A 436 -1.42 -13.14 3.04
C MET A 436 -2.49 -14.14 2.57
N SER A 437 -2.35 -15.40 3.00
CA SER A 437 -3.40 -16.41 2.93
C SER A 437 -4.02 -16.66 4.30
N PRO A 438 -5.22 -17.26 4.41
CA PRO A 438 -5.81 -17.64 5.71
C PRO A 438 -5.21 -18.93 6.29
N GLU A 439 -4.08 -19.39 5.75
CA GLU A 439 -3.46 -20.69 6.04
C GLU A 439 -2.03 -20.54 6.56
N GLY A 440 -1.46 -21.65 7.03
CA GLY A 440 -0.05 -21.73 7.42
C GLY A 440 0.28 -20.85 8.61
N VAL A 441 1.44 -20.17 8.53
CA VAL A 441 1.94 -19.29 9.59
C VAL A 441 1.00 -18.11 9.85
N PHE A 442 0.31 -17.63 8.83
CA PHE A 442 -0.58 -16.47 8.93
C PHE A 442 -1.80 -16.73 9.84
N SER A 443 -2.28 -17.97 9.91
CA SER A 443 -3.41 -18.36 10.77
C SER A 443 -3.09 -18.31 12.28
N LYS A 444 -1.83 -18.08 12.66
CA LYS A 444 -1.43 -17.94 14.07
C LYS A 444 -1.78 -16.57 14.68
N SER A 445 -2.12 -15.61 13.86
CA SER A 445 -2.54 -14.25 14.24
C SER A 445 -3.83 -13.88 13.50
N SER A 446 -4.48 -12.81 13.90
CA SER A 446 -5.56 -12.17 13.16
C SER A 446 -5.01 -10.95 12.42
N THR A 447 -5.86 -10.28 11.66
CA THR A 447 -5.50 -9.06 10.93
C THR A 447 -6.68 -8.08 10.89
N HIS A 448 -6.47 -6.91 10.33
CA HIS A 448 -7.55 -6.00 9.97
C HIS A 448 -8.23 -6.49 8.67
N PRO A 449 -9.57 -6.45 8.53
CA PRO A 449 -10.27 -6.93 7.31
C PRO A 449 -9.83 -6.22 6.03
N ARG A 450 -9.20 -5.04 6.09
CA ARG A 450 -8.66 -4.32 4.93
C ARG A 450 -7.60 -5.12 4.15
N ALA A 451 -6.92 -6.09 4.80
CA ALA A 451 -5.98 -6.99 4.14
C ALA A 451 -6.64 -7.87 3.06
N PHE A 452 -7.91 -8.21 3.24
CA PHE A 452 -8.64 -9.13 2.38
C PHE A 452 -9.76 -8.47 1.57
N GLY A 453 -10.20 -7.26 1.93
CA GLY A 453 -11.42 -6.67 1.38
C GLY A 453 -11.31 -5.27 0.81
N ASN A 454 -10.22 -4.53 1.00
CA ASN A 454 -10.15 -3.09 0.73
C ASN A 454 -10.61 -2.67 -0.67
N PHE A 455 -10.08 -3.31 -1.70
CA PHE A 455 -10.35 -2.99 -3.11
C PHE A 455 -11.69 -3.55 -3.57
N ALA A 456 -12.00 -4.78 -3.16
CA ALA A 456 -13.30 -5.39 -3.45
C ALA A 456 -14.45 -4.61 -2.78
N ARG A 457 -14.25 -4.11 -1.56
CA ARG A 457 -15.21 -3.27 -0.84
C ARG A 457 -15.47 -1.93 -1.54
N LEU A 458 -14.42 -1.30 -2.11
CA LEU A 458 -14.61 -0.10 -2.93
C LEU A 458 -15.58 -0.39 -4.08
N LEU A 459 -15.32 -1.46 -4.84
CA LEU A 459 -16.09 -1.79 -6.03
C LEU A 459 -17.47 -2.36 -5.72
N GLY A 460 -17.60 -3.22 -4.72
CA GLY A 460 -18.86 -3.82 -4.30
C GLY A 460 -19.75 -2.81 -3.57
N LYS A 461 -19.32 -2.37 -2.39
CA LYS A 461 -20.13 -1.52 -1.52
C LYS A 461 -20.29 -0.09 -2.07
N TYR A 462 -19.17 0.61 -2.32
CA TYR A 462 -19.25 2.06 -2.60
C TYR A 462 -19.58 2.38 -4.06
N VAL A 463 -19.19 1.52 -5.01
CA VAL A 463 -19.56 1.72 -6.42
C VAL A 463 -20.92 1.09 -6.71
N ARG A 464 -21.05 -0.25 -6.58
CA ARG A 464 -22.25 -0.97 -7.01
C ARG A 464 -23.48 -0.69 -6.11
N GLU A 465 -23.32 -0.81 -4.79
CA GLU A 465 -24.46 -0.77 -3.86
C GLU A 465 -24.86 0.65 -3.48
N GLU A 466 -23.87 1.51 -3.21
CA GLU A 466 -24.14 2.86 -2.69
C GLU A 466 -23.97 3.98 -3.72
N ASN A 467 -23.44 3.69 -4.94
CA ASN A 467 -23.25 4.65 -6.03
C ASN A 467 -22.51 5.93 -5.60
N VAL A 468 -21.47 5.78 -4.76
CA VAL A 468 -20.67 6.92 -4.25
C VAL A 468 -19.87 7.57 -5.37
N ILE A 469 -19.25 6.76 -6.23
CA ILE A 469 -18.57 7.13 -7.48
C ILE A 469 -18.90 6.11 -8.56
N SER A 470 -18.64 6.44 -9.83
CA SER A 470 -18.82 5.51 -10.95
C SER A 470 -17.71 4.44 -10.99
N LEU A 471 -17.95 3.36 -11.73
CA LEU A 471 -16.96 2.27 -11.84
C LEU A 471 -15.70 2.73 -12.60
N GLU A 472 -15.86 3.51 -13.68
CA GLU A 472 -14.72 4.06 -14.42
C GLU A 472 -13.86 5.01 -13.56
N GLU A 473 -14.49 5.82 -12.69
CA GLU A 473 -13.78 6.66 -11.75
C GLU A 473 -13.03 5.82 -10.70
N ALA A 474 -13.67 4.77 -10.16
CA ALA A 474 -13.04 3.88 -9.20
C ALA A 474 -11.83 3.18 -9.82
N ILE A 475 -11.95 2.64 -11.03
CA ILE A 475 -10.83 1.99 -11.75
C ILE A 475 -9.69 2.99 -11.99
N TYR A 476 -9.98 4.22 -12.42
CA TYR A 476 -8.96 5.26 -12.56
C TYR A 476 -8.20 5.50 -11.24
N LYS A 477 -8.92 5.60 -10.12
CA LYS A 477 -8.34 5.81 -8.78
C LYS A 477 -7.55 4.61 -8.26
N LEU A 478 -7.82 3.42 -8.79
CA LEU A 478 -7.08 2.19 -8.47
C LEU A 478 -5.89 1.95 -9.40
N THR A 479 -5.79 2.66 -10.54
CA THR A 479 -4.84 2.31 -11.60
C THR A 479 -4.09 3.52 -12.17
N GLY A 480 -4.69 4.31 -13.04
CA GLY A 480 -4.06 5.44 -13.71
C GLY A 480 -3.62 6.56 -12.78
N LEU A 481 -4.42 6.88 -11.77
CA LEU A 481 -4.09 7.90 -10.78
C LEU A 481 -2.84 7.53 -9.96
N PRO A 482 -2.78 6.38 -9.25
CA PRO A 482 -1.59 6.00 -8.50
C PRO A 482 -0.36 5.79 -9.40
N ALA A 483 -0.51 5.23 -10.62
CA ALA A 483 0.61 5.13 -11.56
C ALA A 483 1.20 6.50 -11.92
N SER A 484 0.33 7.51 -12.13
CA SER A 484 0.75 8.90 -12.36
C SER A 484 1.40 9.53 -11.13
N ASN A 485 0.84 9.30 -9.93
CA ASN A 485 1.40 9.80 -8.68
C ASN A 485 2.82 9.28 -8.45
N LEU A 486 3.04 7.98 -8.71
CA LEU A 486 4.33 7.31 -8.56
C LEU A 486 5.27 7.52 -9.75
N LYS A 487 4.78 8.10 -10.87
CA LYS A 487 5.50 8.21 -12.13
C LYS A 487 6.01 6.87 -12.68
N ILE A 488 5.18 5.85 -12.55
CA ILE A 488 5.47 4.52 -13.10
C ILE A 488 5.17 4.52 -14.59
N GLU A 489 6.15 4.13 -15.39
CA GLU A 489 6.02 4.09 -16.84
C GLU A 489 5.35 2.80 -17.33
N ASN A 490 4.52 2.92 -18.37
CA ASN A 490 3.91 1.82 -19.11
C ASN A 490 3.05 0.86 -18.25
N ARG A 491 2.45 1.35 -17.15
CA ARG A 491 1.51 0.64 -16.28
C ARG A 491 0.31 1.53 -15.89
N GLY A 492 -0.69 0.94 -15.27
CA GLY A 492 -1.88 1.65 -14.78
C GLY A 492 -2.91 2.01 -15.86
N GLN A 493 -2.68 1.65 -17.13
CA GLN A 493 -3.62 1.86 -18.22
C GLN A 493 -3.61 0.66 -19.17
N LEU A 494 -4.76 0.34 -19.77
CA LEU A 494 -4.82 -0.53 -20.94
C LEU A 494 -4.40 0.27 -22.17
N LYS A 495 -3.17 0.03 -22.64
CA LYS A 495 -2.60 0.70 -23.79
C LYS A 495 -1.62 -0.20 -24.53
N ASN A 496 -1.63 -0.15 -25.87
CA ASN A 496 -0.68 -0.92 -26.67
C ASN A 496 0.77 -0.64 -26.24
N GLY A 497 1.55 -1.70 -26.02
CA GLY A 497 2.94 -1.63 -25.58
C GLY A 497 3.14 -1.49 -24.07
N TYR A 498 2.06 -1.27 -23.28
CA TYR A 498 2.13 -1.27 -21.81
C TYR A 498 2.31 -2.70 -21.30
N PHE A 499 2.82 -2.85 -20.08
CA PHE A 499 2.89 -4.15 -19.44
C PHE A 499 1.50 -4.76 -19.27
N ALA A 500 1.41 -6.06 -19.48
CA ALA A 500 0.17 -6.80 -19.37
C ALA A 500 -0.15 -7.13 -17.90
N ASP A 501 -0.46 -6.09 -17.14
CA ASP A 501 -1.05 -6.16 -15.80
C ASP A 501 -2.54 -5.92 -15.97
N ILE A 502 -3.33 -7.00 -15.95
CA ILE A 502 -4.75 -6.97 -16.34
C ILE A 502 -5.60 -7.75 -15.35
N VAL A 503 -6.77 -7.22 -15.07
CA VAL A 503 -7.81 -7.86 -14.26
C VAL A 503 -9.08 -8.03 -15.05
N VAL A 504 -9.67 -9.22 -14.98
CA VAL A 504 -11.02 -9.51 -15.42
C VAL A 504 -11.86 -9.84 -14.20
N PHE A 505 -12.93 -9.10 -13.98
CA PHE A 505 -13.81 -9.28 -12.84
C PHE A 505 -15.27 -9.07 -13.18
N ASP A 506 -16.16 -9.65 -12.38
CA ASP A 506 -17.60 -9.43 -12.48
C ASP A 506 -18.00 -8.21 -11.64
N PRO A 507 -18.42 -7.09 -12.24
CA PRO A 507 -18.81 -5.90 -11.50
C PRO A 507 -20.11 -6.09 -10.69
N ASN A 508 -20.92 -7.12 -11.02
CA ASN A 508 -22.14 -7.43 -10.30
C ASN A 508 -21.91 -8.35 -9.09
N GLU A 509 -20.79 -9.08 -9.05
CA GLU A 509 -20.48 -10.06 -7.99
C GLU A 509 -19.32 -9.65 -7.09
N ILE A 510 -18.44 -8.74 -7.54
CA ILE A 510 -17.26 -8.37 -6.75
C ILE A 510 -17.66 -7.88 -5.36
N SER A 511 -17.11 -8.53 -4.33
CA SER A 511 -17.49 -8.29 -2.94
C SER A 511 -16.40 -8.66 -1.95
N ASP A 512 -16.29 -7.91 -0.85
CA ASP A 512 -15.54 -8.28 0.33
C ASP A 512 -16.39 -9.14 1.26
N HIS A 513 -15.75 -10.10 1.92
CA HIS A 513 -16.36 -10.97 2.94
C HIS A 513 -15.68 -10.82 4.30
N ALA A 514 -14.57 -10.11 4.33
CA ALA A 514 -13.79 -9.90 5.54
C ALA A 514 -14.51 -8.98 6.53
N THR A 515 -14.69 -9.44 7.76
CA THR A 515 -15.24 -8.67 8.87
C THR A 515 -14.21 -8.52 9.99
N PHE A 516 -14.48 -7.67 10.99
CA PHE A 516 -13.59 -7.54 12.15
C PHE A 516 -13.55 -8.79 13.02
N GLU A 517 -14.63 -9.57 13.02
CA GLU A 517 -14.75 -10.86 13.73
C GLU A 517 -14.10 -12.00 12.95
N ASN A 518 -14.17 -11.96 11.62
CA ASN A 518 -13.57 -12.96 10.73
C ASN A 518 -12.88 -12.29 9.54
N PRO A 519 -11.67 -11.73 9.74
CA PRO A 519 -11.02 -10.90 8.74
C PRO A 519 -10.33 -11.66 7.61
N MET A 520 -9.99 -12.94 7.81
CA MET A 520 -9.23 -13.73 6.83
C MET A 520 -10.14 -14.46 5.85
N GLN A 521 -10.98 -13.71 5.15
CA GLN A 521 -11.90 -14.22 4.12
C GLN A 521 -11.56 -13.57 2.78
N TYR A 522 -11.27 -14.39 1.78
CA TYR A 522 -11.00 -13.90 0.43
C TYR A 522 -12.20 -13.17 -0.17
N ALA A 523 -11.93 -12.10 -0.89
CA ALA A 523 -12.90 -11.44 -1.75
C ALA A 523 -13.28 -12.36 -2.93
N THR A 524 -14.46 -12.13 -3.52
CA THR A 524 -14.98 -12.81 -4.70
C THR A 524 -15.20 -11.84 -5.85
N GLY A 525 -15.45 -12.38 -7.05
CA GLY A 525 -15.78 -11.61 -8.25
C GLY A 525 -14.60 -11.28 -9.16
N VAL A 526 -13.35 -11.40 -8.71
CA VAL A 526 -12.16 -11.37 -9.59
C VAL A 526 -11.94 -12.76 -10.16
N GLU A 527 -12.00 -12.89 -11.50
CA GLU A 527 -11.90 -14.18 -12.18
C GLU A 527 -10.47 -14.44 -12.69
N HIS A 528 -9.87 -13.44 -13.37
CA HIS A 528 -8.55 -13.60 -13.95
C HIS A 528 -7.66 -12.41 -13.65
N VAL A 529 -6.38 -12.69 -13.36
CA VAL A 529 -5.35 -11.67 -13.19
C VAL A 529 -4.09 -12.08 -13.95
N TRP A 530 -3.57 -11.17 -14.74
CA TRP A 530 -2.24 -11.25 -15.34
C TRP A 530 -1.33 -10.20 -14.74
N VAL A 531 -0.09 -10.59 -14.49
CA VAL A 531 0.99 -9.69 -14.05
C VAL A 531 2.16 -9.89 -15.01
N ASN A 532 2.56 -8.82 -15.71
CA ASN A 532 3.55 -8.89 -16.79
C ASN A 532 3.27 -10.03 -17.79
N GLY A 533 2.02 -10.21 -18.19
CA GLY A 533 1.58 -11.27 -19.10
C GLY A 533 1.48 -12.67 -18.47
N THR A 534 1.99 -12.88 -17.27
CA THR A 534 1.88 -14.14 -16.54
C THR A 534 0.50 -14.26 -15.90
N HIS A 535 -0.22 -15.34 -16.16
CA HIS A 535 -1.56 -15.60 -15.62
C HIS A 535 -1.43 -16.12 -14.17
N VAL A 536 -1.59 -15.24 -13.19
CA VAL A 536 -1.39 -15.56 -11.75
C VAL A 536 -2.69 -16.00 -11.05
N LEU A 537 -3.85 -15.55 -11.53
CA LEU A 537 -5.16 -15.98 -11.04
C LEU A 537 -6.04 -16.43 -12.22
N GLU A 538 -6.64 -17.61 -12.14
CA GLU A 538 -7.55 -18.17 -13.14
C GLU A 538 -8.81 -18.72 -12.46
N ASN A 539 -9.99 -18.25 -12.90
CA ASN A 539 -11.29 -18.61 -12.34
C ASN A 539 -11.30 -18.45 -10.79
N GLY A 540 -10.75 -17.33 -10.30
CA GLY A 540 -10.66 -17.01 -8.88
C GLY A 540 -9.66 -17.85 -8.08
N LYS A 541 -8.85 -18.70 -8.72
CA LYS A 541 -7.85 -19.57 -8.08
C LYS A 541 -6.44 -19.20 -8.53
N HIS A 542 -5.53 -19.16 -7.56
CA HIS A 542 -4.11 -18.94 -7.85
C HIS A 542 -3.53 -20.08 -8.70
N THR A 543 -2.82 -19.75 -9.78
CA THR A 543 -2.29 -20.73 -10.74
C THR A 543 -0.99 -21.41 -10.27
N GLY A 544 -0.33 -20.84 -9.27
CA GLY A 544 1.02 -21.21 -8.84
C GLY A 544 2.12 -20.41 -9.54
N ALA A 545 1.77 -19.53 -10.49
CA ALA A 545 2.75 -18.74 -11.23
C ALA A 545 3.13 -17.43 -10.49
N TYR A 546 4.36 -16.99 -10.72
CA TYR A 546 4.92 -15.74 -10.22
C TYR A 546 5.25 -14.83 -11.40
N GLY A 547 4.51 -13.74 -11.55
CA GLY A 547 4.67 -12.78 -12.66
C GLY A 547 5.27 -11.45 -12.22
N GLY A 548 5.40 -11.23 -10.91
CA GLY A 548 5.81 -9.96 -10.32
C GLY A 548 7.27 -9.60 -10.58
N ARG A 549 7.51 -8.29 -10.67
CA ARG A 549 8.85 -7.71 -10.88
C ARG A 549 9.04 -6.51 -9.95
N PHE A 550 10.28 -6.19 -9.64
CA PHE A 550 10.63 -4.92 -9.03
C PHE A 550 10.38 -3.76 -10.01
N VAL A 551 9.36 -2.95 -9.73
CA VAL A 551 9.03 -1.75 -10.49
C VAL A 551 9.90 -0.59 -10.00
N LYS A 552 10.71 -0.08 -10.90
CA LYS A 552 11.70 0.97 -10.62
C LYS A 552 11.06 2.34 -10.53
N GLY A 553 11.45 3.13 -9.54
CA GLY A 553 11.06 4.53 -9.39
C GLY A 553 11.79 5.48 -10.36
N PRO A 554 11.41 6.77 -10.34
CA PRO A 554 11.85 7.73 -11.38
C PRO A 554 13.34 8.03 -11.39
N GLY A 555 14.04 7.79 -10.27
CA GLY A 555 15.49 8.02 -10.15
C GLY A 555 16.39 6.84 -10.54
N TYR A 556 15.82 5.74 -11.05
CA TYR A 556 16.58 4.52 -11.31
C TYR A 556 17.69 4.69 -12.35
N GLU A 557 18.90 4.31 -12.00
CA GLU A 557 20.07 4.29 -12.89
C GLU A 557 20.48 2.83 -13.20
N LYS A 558 20.40 2.43 -14.47
CA LYS A 558 20.62 1.06 -14.96
C LYS A 558 21.98 0.41 -14.61
N ASN A 559 22.98 1.21 -14.20
CA ASN A 559 24.36 0.74 -14.04
C ASN A 559 24.81 0.60 -12.57
N ASN A 560 23.88 0.58 -11.61
CA ASN A 560 24.20 0.57 -10.18
C ASN A 560 24.09 -0.82 -9.50
N PHE A 561 23.94 -1.90 -10.29
CA PHE A 561 23.89 -3.28 -9.79
C PHE A 561 24.93 -4.16 -10.48
#